data_68430a84114d81e61fcdf24ef0fe461a
#
_entry.id   68430a84114d81e61fcdf24ef0fe461a
#
_cell.length_a   1.000
_cell.length_b   1.000
_cell.length_c   1.000
_cell.angle_alpha   90.00
_cell.angle_beta   90.00
_cell.angle_gamma   90.00
#
_symmetry.space_group_name_H-M   'P 1'
#
loop_
_entity.id
_entity.type
_entity.pdbx_description
1 polymer ?
#
loop_
_entity_poly.entity_id
_entity_poly.type
_entity_poly.pdbx_seq_one_letter_code
_entity_poly.pdbx_strand_id
1 'polypeptide(L)'
;MTVVLDSRKDFTLENLRRVSVTGESVLISPGAKKAIKRSRQSFMAYLDSDRTQFIYGTTSEAGQGASKRISPEQQRQLARSRSRVRPGGGFGLEYVPERVVRMIIFARLANYIEGNAKARPIEAQRIASMLDRPLPKLPLSGQVGAGEILPLAHVMNFLPEGETEEGEWMARINGSPVSSALLCDVALTARGHLSLATQIFALSVDAYAAPLTPYSASLVRYARNPHEKRALRNLRWWFKTSSHHGRIAHQAPVSWRILPAVLGAVEEAVAIAEETASISLSSVTDNPVYILPTQSEPLGRAISTGGYHNAQAAPAIDDINARFADLCTLADRHTMKLHSADHLPANLADPKGDGWGTGLLSFLQ
;
A
#
# COMPACT_ATOMS: atom_id res chain seq x y z
N MET A 1 -20.77 -2.34 7.53
CA MET A 1 -20.96 -1.82 6.16
C MET A 1 -20.23 -2.73 5.18
N THR A 2 -20.48 -2.60 3.86
CA THR A 2 -19.89 -3.50 2.85
C THR A 2 -19.36 -2.68 1.70
N VAL A 3 -18.15 -3.00 1.25
CA VAL A 3 -17.56 -2.45 0.02
C VAL A 3 -18.02 -3.28 -1.16
N VAL A 4 -18.68 -2.65 -2.12
CA VAL A 4 -19.16 -3.32 -3.35
C VAL A 4 -18.12 -3.07 -4.45
N LEU A 5 -17.66 -4.15 -5.09
CA LEU A 5 -16.72 -4.11 -6.21
C LEU A 5 -17.44 -4.41 -7.52
N ASP A 6 -17.48 -3.48 -8.44
CA ASP A 6 -18.07 -3.61 -9.77
C ASP A 6 -17.01 -3.53 -10.90
N SER A 7 -15.96 -2.74 -10.67
CA SER A 7 -14.87 -2.53 -11.63
C SER A 7 -13.55 -2.23 -10.91
N ARG A 8 -12.45 -2.10 -11.66
CA ARG A 8 -11.15 -1.67 -11.09
C ARG A 8 -11.16 -0.26 -10.50
N LYS A 9 -12.13 0.58 -10.86
CA LYS A 9 -12.30 1.92 -10.28
C LYS A 9 -12.64 1.89 -8.80
N ASP A 10 -13.15 0.76 -8.28
CA ASP A 10 -13.51 0.59 -6.88
C ASP A 10 -12.31 0.24 -6.00
N PHE A 11 -11.15 -0.06 -6.61
CA PHE A 11 -9.90 -0.31 -5.91
C PHE A 11 -9.20 1.01 -5.58
N THR A 12 -9.74 1.72 -4.62
CA THR A 12 -9.24 3.00 -4.10
C THR A 12 -8.59 2.81 -2.74
N LEU A 13 -7.70 3.74 -2.35
CA LEU A 13 -7.10 3.75 -1.01
C LEU A 13 -8.17 3.83 0.09
N GLU A 14 -9.27 4.56 -0.15
CA GLU A 14 -10.36 4.66 0.83
C GLU A 14 -11.10 3.32 0.98
N ASN A 15 -11.48 2.64 -0.10
CA ASN A 15 -12.10 1.33 -0.01
C ASN A 15 -11.16 0.30 0.61
N LEU A 16 -9.87 0.35 0.28
CA LEU A 16 -8.84 -0.48 0.91
C LEU A 16 -8.79 -0.25 2.42
N ARG A 17 -8.77 1.01 2.87
CA ARG A 17 -8.79 1.38 4.29
C ARG A 17 -10.04 0.85 5.01
N ARG A 18 -11.21 0.98 4.39
CA ARG A 18 -12.48 0.46 4.93
C ARG A 18 -12.41 -1.06 5.13
N VAL A 19 -11.87 -1.79 4.17
CA VAL A 19 -11.74 -3.25 4.27
C VAL A 19 -10.66 -3.66 5.27
N SER A 20 -9.50 -3.00 5.27
CA SER A 20 -8.34 -3.45 6.02
C SER A 20 -8.28 -2.93 7.46
N VAL A 21 -8.77 -1.71 7.71
CA VAL A 21 -8.70 -1.05 9.03
C VAL A 21 -10.04 -1.11 9.75
N THR A 22 -11.16 -0.84 9.06
CA THR A 22 -12.49 -0.89 9.69
C THR A 22 -13.18 -2.26 9.60
N GLY A 23 -12.56 -3.23 8.89
CA GLY A 23 -13.04 -4.61 8.84
C GLY A 23 -14.31 -4.81 8.01
N GLU A 24 -14.60 -3.90 7.06
CA GLU A 24 -15.78 -4.04 6.22
C GLU A 24 -15.67 -5.24 5.26
N SER A 25 -16.77 -5.95 5.07
CA SER A 25 -16.88 -7.06 4.11
C SER A 25 -16.81 -6.56 2.67
N VAL A 26 -16.44 -7.45 1.75
CA VAL A 26 -16.37 -7.19 0.32
C VAL A 26 -17.41 -8.00 -0.44
N LEU A 27 -18.19 -7.34 -1.28
CA LEU A 27 -19.17 -7.95 -2.17
C LEU A 27 -18.82 -7.68 -3.64
N ILE A 28 -18.72 -8.73 -4.42
CA ILE A 28 -18.58 -8.62 -5.89
C ILE A 28 -19.98 -8.44 -6.48
N SER A 29 -20.18 -7.37 -7.25
CA SER A 29 -21.46 -7.03 -7.84
C SER A 29 -21.97 -8.12 -8.81
N PRO A 30 -23.28 -8.21 -9.06
CA PRO A 30 -23.82 -9.06 -10.11
C PRO A 30 -23.25 -8.72 -11.50
N GLY A 31 -22.99 -7.44 -11.77
CA GLY A 31 -22.38 -6.95 -13.01
C GLY A 31 -20.97 -7.51 -13.20
N ALA A 32 -20.13 -7.36 -12.18
CA ALA A 32 -18.76 -7.90 -12.18
C ALA A 32 -18.75 -9.42 -12.33
N LYS A 33 -19.61 -10.16 -11.59
CA LYS A 33 -19.73 -11.62 -11.75
C LYS A 33 -20.06 -12.02 -13.18
N LYS A 34 -20.96 -11.26 -13.85
CA LYS A 34 -21.33 -11.50 -15.25
C LYS A 34 -20.15 -11.22 -16.19
N ALA A 35 -19.39 -10.14 -15.94
CA ALA A 35 -18.19 -9.82 -16.72
C ALA A 35 -17.11 -10.90 -16.59
N ILE A 36 -16.81 -11.33 -15.36
CA ILE A 36 -15.86 -12.42 -15.07
C ILE A 36 -16.29 -13.71 -15.77
N LYS A 37 -17.60 -14.08 -15.67
CA LYS A 37 -18.13 -15.29 -16.35
C LYS A 37 -17.94 -15.23 -17.86
N ARG A 38 -18.26 -14.08 -18.47
CA ARG A 38 -18.10 -13.87 -19.91
C ARG A 38 -16.63 -13.99 -20.33
N SER A 39 -15.75 -13.35 -19.59
CA SER A 39 -14.31 -13.43 -19.84
C SER A 39 -13.80 -14.88 -19.75
N ARG A 40 -14.21 -15.64 -18.74
CA ARG A 40 -13.86 -17.05 -18.60
C ARG A 40 -14.31 -17.87 -19.78
N GLN A 41 -15.55 -17.67 -20.27
CA GLN A 41 -16.07 -18.37 -21.43
C GLN A 41 -15.25 -18.06 -22.69
N SER A 42 -14.89 -16.79 -22.92
CA SER A 42 -14.03 -16.39 -24.04
C SER A 42 -12.64 -16.99 -23.91
N PHE A 43 -12.06 -17.01 -22.70
CA PHE A 43 -10.75 -17.64 -22.48
C PHE A 43 -10.77 -19.14 -22.78
N MET A 44 -11.82 -19.86 -22.37
CA MET A 44 -11.94 -21.29 -22.68
C MET A 44 -12.09 -21.53 -24.18
N ALA A 45 -12.88 -20.72 -24.89
CA ALA A 45 -12.98 -20.78 -26.34
C ALA A 45 -11.63 -20.47 -27.03
N TYR A 46 -10.87 -19.47 -26.51
CA TYR A 46 -9.52 -19.17 -26.98
C TYR A 46 -8.56 -20.35 -26.75
N LEU A 47 -8.60 -20.97 -25.58
CA LEU A 47 -7.79 -22.15 -25.26
C LEU A 47 -8.14 -23.33 -26.17
N ASP A 48 -9.43 -23.57 -26.42
CA ASP A 48 -9.89 -24.69 -27.27
C ASP A 48 -9.65 -24.46 -28.76
N SER A 49 -9.52 -23.21 -29.21
CA SER A 49 -9.21 -22.91 -30.62
C SER A 49 -7.81 -23.37 -31.04
N ASP A 50 -6.84 -23.31 -30.13
CA ASP A 50 -5.49 -23.84 -30.32
C ASP A 50 -4.82 -24.16 -28.99
N ARG A 51 -4.91 -25.42 -28.55
CA ARG A 51 -4.25 -25.92 -27.33
C ARG A 51 -2.74 -26.12 -27.48
N THR A 52 -2.19 -25.89 -28.67
CA THR A 52 -0.75 -26.01 -28.91
C THR A 52 0.02 -24.72 -28.62
N GLN A 53 -0.69 -23.58 -28.47
CA GLN A 53 -0.06 -22.32 -28.09
C GLN A 53 0.53 -22.38 -26.67
N PHE A 54 1.58 -21.60 -26.41
CA PHE A 54 2.19 -21.49 -25.10
C PHE A 54 1.46 -20.45 -24.24
N ILE A 55 0.74 -20.94 -23.20
CA ILE A 55 0.15 -20.10 -22.17
C ILE A 55 0.75 -20.53 -20.84
N TYR A 56 1.58 -19.66 -20.26
CA TYR A 56 2.32 -19.91 -19.02
C TYR A 56 1.43 -20.45 -17.90
N GLY A 57 1.82 -21.58 -17.33
CA GLY A 57 1.07 -22.24 -16.27
C GLY A 57 -0.33 -22.74 -16.65
N THR A 58 -0.64 -22.82 -17.94
CA THR A 58 -1.91 -23.37 -18.45
C THR A 58 -1.65 -24.47 -19.48
N THR A 59 -1.07 -24.15 -20.63
CA THR A 59 -0.66 -25.13 -21.67
C THR A 59 0.83 -25.44 -21.60
N SER A 60 1.57 -24.74 -20.77
CA SER A 60 2.95 -25.04 -20.40
C SER A 60 3.09 -25.20 -18.89
N GLU A 61 4.20 -25.81 -18.48
CA GLU A 61 4.63 -25.77 -17.08
C GLU A 61 4.94 -24.33 -16.64
N ALA A 62 5.22 -24.15 -15.35
CA ALA A 62 5.61 -22.87 -14.76
C ALA A 62 7.08 -22.86 -14.33
N GLY A 63 7.65 -21.67 -14.08
CA GLY A 63 9.04 -21.51 -13.65
C GLY A 63 10.02 -21.98 -14.74
N GLN A 64 11.01 -22.77 -14.40
CA GLN A 64 12.00 -23.30 -15.34
C GLN A 64 11.41 -24.17 -16.45
N GLY A 65 10.24 -24.77 -16.20
CA GLY A 65 9.50 -25.55 -17.19
C GLY A 65 8.62 -24.75 -18.16
N ALA A 66 8.68 -23.41 -18.14
CA ALA A 66 7.78 -22.55 -18.90
C ALA A 66 7.76 -22.81 -20.43
N SER A 67 8.88 -23.30 -20.99
CA SER A 67 8.98 -23.69 -22.39
C SER A 67 8.50 -25.12 -22.68
N LYS A 68 8.14 -25.91 -21.66
CA LYS A 68 7.69 -27.28 -21.79
C LYS A 68 6.18 -27.33 -21.90
N ARG A 69 5.69 -27.77 -23.06
CA ARG A 69 4.26 -28.02 -23.27
C ARG A 69 3.77 -29.20 -22.46
N ILE A 70 2.52 -29.14 -22.05
CA ILE A 70 1.80 -30.22 -21.39
C ILE A 70 0.53 -30.57 -22.17
N SER A 71 0.18 -31.85 -22.20
CA SER A 71 -1.00 -32.33 -22.90
C SER A 71 -2.30 -31.76 -22.31
N PRO A 72 -3.42 -31.72 -23.05
CA PRO A 72 -4.71 -31.30 -22.51
C PRO A 72 -5.15 -32.08 -21.26
N GLU A 73 -4.78 -33.36 -21.18
CA GLU A 73 -5.04 -34.19 -20.00
C GLU A 73 -4.19 -33.75 -18.80
N GLN A 74 -2.90 -33.53 -19.02
CA GLN A 74 -1.99 -32.97 -18.03
C GLN A 74 -2.42 -31.57 -17.57
N GLN A 75 -2.96 -30.72 -18.47
CA GLN A 75 -3.49 -29.40 -18.09
C GLN A 75 -4.62 -29.53 -17.05
N ARG A 76 -5.58 -30.42 -17.30
CA ARG A 76 -6.71 -30.69 -16.39
C ARG A 76 -6.23 -31.32 -15.07
N GLN A 77 -5.32 -32.28 -15.15
CA GLN A 77 -4.74 -32.91 -13.97
C GLN A 77 -3.96 -31.89 -13.12
N LEU A 78 -3.14 -31.04 -13.75
CA LEU A 78 -2.38 -29.97 -13.10
C LEU A 78 -3.31 -28.97 -12.39
N ALA A 79 -4.38 -28.55 -13.06
CA ALA A 79 -5.38 -27.68 -12.46
C ALA A 79 -5.95 -28.27 -11.17
N ARG A 80 -6.37 -29.52 -11.21
CA ARG A 80 -6.93 -30.22 -10.03
C ARG A 80 -5.91 -30.46 -8.92
N SER A 81 -4.70 -30.91 -9.26
CA SER A 81 -3.64 -31.21 -8.28
C SER A 81 -3.09 -29.97 -7.59
N ARG A 82 -3.19 -28.79 -8.21
CA ARG A 82 -2.71 -27.51 -7.68
C ARG A 82 -3.82 -26.65 -7.07
N SER A 83 -4.93 -27.26 -6.71
CA SER A 83 -5.98 -26.56 -5.94
C SER A 83 -5.45 -25.98 -4.63
N ARG A 84 -4.39 -26.55 -4.07
CA ARG A 84 -3.61 -26.03 -2.93
C ARG A 84 -2.13 -25.91 -3.31
N VAL A 85 -1.61 -24.67 -3.27
CA VAL A 85 -0.17 -24.44 -3.44
C VAL A 85 0.46 -24.41 -2.05
N ARG A 86 1.37 -25.34 -1.77
CA ARG A 86 2.05 -25.36 -0.48
C ARG A 86 2.96 -24.12 -0.36
N PRO A 87 2.88 -23.37 0.75
CA PRO A 87 3.82 -22.29 0.97
C PRO A 87 5.22 -22.85 1.15
N GLY A 88 6.20 -22.20 0.55
CA GLY A 88 7.60 -22.54 0.74
C GLY A 88 8.39 -21.26 0.97
N GLY A 89 9.37 -21.28 1.87
CA GLY A 89 10.33 -20.22 2.07
C GLY A 89 10.00 -19.22 3.18
N GLY A 90 8.76 -19.04 3.61
CA GLY A 90 8.44 -18.18 4.75
C GLY A 90 8.91 -18.78 6.09
N PHE A 91 9.61 -18.00 6.90
CA PHE A 91 10.14 -18.43 8.20
C PHE A 91 10.20 -17.26 9.21
N GLY A 92 10.55 -17.60 10.47
CA GLY A 92 10.67 -16.64 11.55
C GLY A 92 9.38 -16.46 12.36
N LEU A 93 9.49 -15.71 13.45
CA LEU A 93 8.39 -15.46 14.39
C LEU A 93 7.71 -14.12 14.16
N GLU A 94 8.22 -13.33 13.22
CA GLU A 94 7.63 -12.06 12.84
C GLU A 94 6.65 -12.25 11.69
N TYR A 95 5.52 -11.59 11.80
CA TYR A 95 4.43 -11.70 10.83
C TYR A 95 4.03 -10.34 10.29
N VAL A 96 3.63 -10.34 9.03
CA VAL A 96 2.99 -9.18 8.40
C VAL A 96 1.73 -8.83 9.20
N PRO A 97 1.48 -7.55 9.52
CA PRO A 97 0.28 -7.13 10.24
C PRO A 97 -1.00 -7.60 9.54
N GLU A 98 -2.00 -8.02 10.32
CA GLU A 98 -3.26 -8.54 9.79
C GLU A 98 -3.93 -7.60 8.79
N ARG A 99 -3.90 -6.27 9.05
CA ARG A 99 -4.43 -5.27 8.11
C ARG A 99 -3.77 -5.35 6.73
N VAL A 100 -2.46 -5.66 6.68
CA VAL A 100 -1.73 -5.80 5.40
C VAL A 100 -2.12 -7.09 4.70
N VAL A 101 -2.35 -8.19 5.42
CA VAL A 101 -2.90 -9.43 4.83
C VAL A 101 -4.28 -9.17 4.21
N ARG A 102 -5.14 -8.40 4.88
CA ARG A 102 -6.42 -7.95 4.32
C ARG A 102 -6.24 -7.12 3.05
N MET A 103 -5.25 -6.22 3.04
CA MET A 103 -4.90 -5.41 1.86
C MET A 103 -4.43 -6.28 0.69
N ILE A 104 -3.62 -7.32 0.94
CA ILE A 104 -3.16 -8.28 -0.08
C ILE A 104 -4.35 -9.00 -0.72
N ILE A 105 -5.28 -9.50 0.09
CA ILE A 105 -6.49 -10.18 -0.38
C ILE A 105 -7.35 -9.24 -1.22
N PHE A 106 -7.55 -8.00 -0.76
CA PHE A 106 -8.29 -6.99 -1.50
C PHE A 106 -7.61 -6.66 -2.84
N ALA A 107 -6.31 -6.36 -2.83
CA ALA A 107 -5.54 -6.05 -4.02
C ALA A 107 -5.54 -7.22 -5.04
N ARG A 108 -5.54 -8.49 -4.56
CA ARG A 108 -5.64 -9.65 -5.45
C ARG A 108 -6.92 -9.63 -6.29
N LEU A 109 -8.03 -9.14 -5.75
CA LEU A 109 -9.31 -9.08 -6.45
C LEU A 109 -9.30 -8.15 -7.68
N ALA A 110 -8.40 -7.16 -7.73
CA ALA A 110 -8.31 -6.24 -8.88
C ALA A 110 -8.02 -6.97 -10.20
N ASN A 111 -7.29 -8.06 -10.15
CA ASN A 111 -6.99 -8.87 -11.33
C ASN A 111 -8.20 -9.70 -11.81
N TYR A 112 -9.17 -9.96 -10.91
CA TYR A 112 -10.34 -10.78 -11.21
C TYR A 112 -11.54 -9.97 -11.69
N ILE A 113 -11.72 -8.76 -11.15
CA ILE A 113 -12.98 -8.01 -11.20
C ILE A 113 -13.51 -7.74 -12.63
N GLU A 114 -12.61 -7.56 -13.59
CA GLU A 114 -12.97 -7.36 -15.00
C GLU A 114 -12.68 -8.61 -15.86
N GLY A 115 -12.19 -9.70 -15.25
CA GLY A 115 -12.00 -10.99 -15.91
C GLY A 115 -10.61 -11.23 -16.49
N ASN A 116 -9.63 -10.33 -16.31
CA ASN A 116 -8.28 -10.49 -16.81
C ASN A 116 -7.53 -11.69 -16.19
N ALA A 117 -7.96 -12.16 -15.03
CA ALA A 117 -7.43 -13.36 -14.37
C ALA A 117 -7.90 -14.67 -15.04
N LYS A 118 -8.76 -14.60 -16.07
CA LYS A 118 -9.27 -15.80 -16.79
C LYS A 118 -9.87 -16.88 -15.89
N ALA A 119 -10.35 -16.51 -14.72
CA ALA A 119 -10.90 -17.41 -13.72
C ALA A 119 -12.44 -17.38 -13.69
N ARG A 120 -13.03 -18.38 -13.04
CA ARG A 120 -14.47 -18.41 -12.79
C ARG A 120 -14.88 -17.39 -11.71
N PRO A 121 -16.12 -16.89 -11.71
CA PRO A 121 -16.61 -15.96 -10.68
C PRO A 121 -16.48 -16.52 -9.26
N ILE A 122 -16.59 -17.83 -9.09
CA ILE A 122 -16.48 -18.50 -7.79
C ILE A 122 -15.09 -18.30 -7.17
N GLU A 123 -14.03 -18.19 -7.98
CA GLU A 123 -12.67 -17.93 -7.47
C GLU A 123 -12.57 -16.56 -6.82
N ALA A 124 -13.07 -15.52 -7.51
CA ALA A 124 -13.13 -14.18 -6.94
C ALA A 124 -13.97 -14.12 -5.65
N GLN A 125 -15.11 -14.84 -5.62
CA GLN A 125 -15.96 -14.92 -4.44
C GLN A 125 -15.28 -15.63 -3.27
N ARG A 126 -14.52 -16.70 -3.52
CA ARG A 126 -13.72 -17.40 -2.50
C ARG A 126 -12.65 -16.47 -1.92
N ILE A 127 -11.93 -15.72 -2.77
CA ILE A 127 -10.92 -14.76 -2.33
C ILE A 127 -11.58 -13.67 -1.48
N ALA A 128 -12.69 -13.10 -1.92
CA ALA A 128 -13.43 -12.10 -1.14
C ALA A 128 -13.88 -12.64 0.22
N SER A 129 -14.38 -13.88 0.27
CA SER A 129 -14.86 -14.51 1.51
C SER A 129 -13.78 -14.77 2.55
N MET A 130 -12.50 -14.73 2.18
CA MET A 130 -11.39 -14.81 3.15
C MET A 130 -11.40 -13.62 4.11
N LEU A 131 -11.88 -12.45 3.66
CA LEU A 131 -11.97 -11.25 4.48
C LEU A 131 -12.98 -11.36 5.64
N ASP A 132 -13.90 -12.30 5.57
CA ASP A 132 -14.90 -12.57 6.59
C ASP A 132 -14.53 -13.75 7.52
N ARG A 133 -13.27 -14.21 7.46
CA ARG A 133 -12.76 -15.36 8.20
C ARG A 133 -11.45 -15.02 8.93
N PRO A 134 -11.00 -15.85 9.89
CA PRO A 134 -9.67 -15.74 10.45
C PRO A 134 -8.61 -15.77 9.35
N LEU A 135 -7.71 -14.80 9.36
CA LEU A 135 -6.70 -14.63 8.34
C LEU A 135 -5.43 -15.44 8.64
N PRO A 136 -4.69 -15.87 7.59
CA PRO A 136 -3.41 -16.54 7.78
C PRO A 136 -2.37 -15.60 8.38
N LYS A 137 -1.52 -16.13 9.24
CA LYS A 137 -0.31 -15.44 9.69
C LYS A 137 0.76 -15.54 8.60
N LEU A 138 0.99 -14.46 7.88
CA LEU A 138 1.99 -14.40 6.82
C LEU A 138 3.36 -14.08 7.42
N PRO A 139 4.38 -14.99 7.39
CA PRO A 139 5.73 -14.70 7.85
C PRO A 139 6.34 -13.52 7.10
N LEU A 140 7.06 -12.65 7.81
CA LEU A 140 7.71 -11.47 7.22
C LEU A 140 8.95 -11.86 6.41
N SER A 141 9.71 -12.87 6.86
CA SER A 141 10.95 -13.30 6.24
C SER A 141 10.77 -14.45 5.25
N GLY A 142 11.69 -14.56 4.26
CA GLY A 142 11.70 -15.61 3.26
C GLY A 142 10.69 -15.46 2.12
N GLN A 143 10.01 -14.33 2.03
CA GLN A 143 8.96 -14.07 1.05
C GLN A 143 9.54 -13.39 -0.23
N VAL A 144 10.62 -13.93 -0.75
CA VAL A 144 11.33 -13.38 -1.91
C VAL A 144 11.01 -14.13 -3.20
N GLY A 145 11.29 -13.51 -4.34
CA GLY A 145 11.18 -14.10 -5.68
C GLY A 145 10.24 -13.34 -6.60
N ALA A 146 10.35 -13.64 -7.89
CA ALA A 146 9.57 -12.99 -8.93
C ALA A 146 8.08 -13.36 -8.84
N GLY A 147 7.21 -12.40 -9.14
CA GLY A 147 5.76 -12.62 -9.21
C GLY A 147 5.07 -12.79 -7.86
N GLU A 148 5.78 -12.53 -6.75
CA GLU A 148 5.26 -12.63 -5.37
C GLU A 148 4.65 -14.01 -5.05
N ILE A 149 5.17 -15.06 -5.68
CA ILE A 149 4.58 -16.40 -5.63
C ILE A 149 4.54 -16.95 -4.21
N LEU A 150 5.61 -16.77 -3.42
CA LEU A 150 5.70 -17.35 -2.08
C LEU A 150 4.67 -16.74 -1.11
N PRO A 151 4.59 -15.40 -0.94
CA PRO A 151 3.60 -14.80 -0.06
C PRO A 151 2.17 -15.03 -0.55
N LEU A 152 1.91 -14.96 -1.87
CA LEU A 152 0.60 -15.25 -2.42
C LEU A 152 0.20 -16.71 -2.22
N ALA A 153 1.09 -17.67 -2.47
CA ALA A 153 0.83 -19.08 -2.20
C ALA A 153 0.53 -19.31 -0.72
N HIS A 154 1.25 -18.67 0.19
CA HIS A 154 1.00 -18.75 1.62
C HIS A 154 -0.42 -18.27 1.97
N VAL A 155 -0.81 -17.09 1.52
CA VAL A 155 -2.15 -16.53 1.75
C VAL A 155 -3.23 -17.40 1.11
N MET A 156 -3.05 -17.80 -0.16
CA MET A 156 -4.06 -18.54 -0.92
C MET A 156 -4.21 -19.99 -0.52
N ASN A 157 -3.32 -20.58 0.29
CA ASN A 157 -3.54 -21.89 0.90
C ASN A 157 -4.68 -21.91 1.92
N PHE A 158 -5.07 -20.76 2.43
CA PHE A 158 -6.22 -20.59 3.33
C PHE A 158 -7.52 -20.29 2.57
N LEU A 159 -7.47 -20.28 1.24
CA LEU A 159 -8.66 -20.13 0.42
C LEU A 159 -9.65 -21.28 0.71
N PRO A 160 -10.96 -20.99 0.84
CA PRO A 160 -11.97 -22.02 1.00
C PRO A 160 -11.85 -23.12 -0.06
N GLU A 161 -12.08 -24.37 0.36
CA GLU A 161 -11.92 -25.55 -0.52
C GLU A 161 -12.70 -25.43 -1.83
N GLY A 162 -12.13 -25.99 -2.87
CA GLY A 162 -12.71 -26.07 -4.18
C GLY A 162 -11.69 -26.37 -5.25
N GLU A 163 -12.11 -27.13 -6.23
CA GLU A 163 -11.27 -27.46 -7.39
C GLU A 163 -10.99 -26.21 -8.23
N THR A 164 -9.79 -26.14 -8.78
CA THR A 164 -9.42 -25.18 -9.82
C THR A 164 -9.56 -25.80 -11.20
N GLU A 165 -9.85 -24.96 -12.17
CA GLU A 165 -9.80 -25.27 -13.60
C GLU A 165 -8.56 -24.69 -14.26
N GLU A 166 -8.36 -24.98 -15.55
CA GLU A 166 -7.18 -24.56 -16.31
C GLU A 166 -6.91 -23.05 -16.17
N GLY A 167 -5.68 -22.71 -15.77
CA GLY A 167 -5.21 -21.34 -15.59
C GLY A 167 -5.56 -20.67 -14.26
N GLU A 168 -6.52 -21.18 -13.49
CA GLU A 168 -6.98 -20.51 -12.25
C GLU A 168 -5.94 -20.52 -11.12
N TRP A 169 -5.18 -21.63 -11.00
CA TRP A 169 -4.17 -21.72 -9.95
C TRP A 169 -3.06 -20.66 -10.10
N MET A 170 -2.66 -20.36 -11.36
CA MET A 170 -1.67 -19.32 -11.62
C MET A 170 -2.20 -17.93 -11.26
N ALA A 171 -3.47 -17.66 -11.57
CA ALA A 171 -4.13 -16.42 -11.19
C ALA A 171 -4.23 -16.21 -9.67
N ARG A 172 -4.13 -17.25 -8.86
CA ARG A 172 -4.08 -17.12 -7.40
C ARG A 172 -2.75 -16.58 -6.90
N ILE A 173 -1.63 -16.96 -7.53
CA ILE A 173 -0.28 -16.83 -6.96
C ILE A 173 0.69 -15.96 -7.75
N ASN A 174 0.32 -15.42 -8.90
CA ASN A 174 1.22 -14.60 -9.73
C ASN A 174 0.69 -13.19 -9.88
N GLY A 175 1.54 -12.18 -9.69
CA GLY A 175 1.16 -10.78 -9.73
C GLY A 175 1.94 -9.94 -8.72
N SER A 176 1.48 -8.72 -8.46
CA SER A 176 2.10 -7.82 -7.48
C SER A 176 1.15 -7.26 -6.40
N PRO A 177 0.15 -8.02 -5.92
CA PRO A 177 -0.76 -7.52 -4.89
C PRO A 177 -0.10 -7.35 -3.52
N VAL A 178 1.02 -8.03 -3.23
CA VAL A 178 1.74 -7.90 -1.95
C VAL A 178 2.47 -6.56 -1.89
N SER A 179 3.27 -6.23 -2.89
CA SER A 179 3.96 -4.93 -2.97
C SER A 179 2.97 -3.78 -3.10
N SER A 180 1.85 -3.97 -3.81
CA SER A 180 0.76 -2.99 -3.86
C SER A 180 0.17 -2.74 -2.46
N ALA A 181 -0.10 -3.80 -1.70
CA ALA A 181 -0.64 -3.71 -0.35
C ALA A 181 0.34 -3.04 0.63
N LEU A 182 1.61 -3.41 0.59
CA LEU A 182 2.65 -2.78 1.42
C LEU A 182 2.79 -1.29 1.12
N LEU A 183 2.82 -0.91 -0.16
CA LEU A 183 2.88 0.49 -0.55
C LEU A 183 1.64 1.26 -0.08
N CYS A 184 0.44 0.67 -0.19
CA CYS A 184 -0.79 1.28 0.30
C CYS A 184 -0.77 1.46 1.83
N ASP A 185 -0.31 0.47 2.58
CA ASP A 185 -0.19 0.56 4.05
C ASP A 185 0.77 1.67 4.46
N VAL A 186 1.93 1.75 3.81
CA VAL A 186 2.92 2.80 4.07
C VAL A 186 2.36 4.18 3.71
N ALA A 187 1.73 4.34 2.55
CA ALA A 187 1.16 5.62 2.13
C ALA A 187 0.07 6.12 3.10
N LEU A 188 -0.87 5.26 3.49
CA LEU A 188 -1.94 5.58 4.44
C LEU A 188 -1.39 5.92 5.83
N THR A 189 -0.42 5.14 6.32
CA THR A 189 0.22 5.33 7.62
C THR A 189 1.03 6.63 7.63
N ALA A 190 1.84 6.87 6.60
CA ALA A 190 2.64 8.07 6.45
C ALA A 190 1.77 9.34 6.38
N ARG A 191 0.63 9.29 5.69
CA ARG A 191 -0.34 10.40 5.68
C ARG A 191 -0.85 10.73 7.07
N GLY A 192 -1.19 9.72 7.88
CA GLY A 192 -1.60 9.89 9.27
C GLY A 192 -0.48 10.48 10.14
N HIS A 193 0.72 9.95 10.02
CA HIS A 193 1.90 10.44 10.75
C HIS A 193 2.25 11.88 10.37
N LEU A 194 2.23 12.24 9.09
CA LEU A 194 2.47 13.62 8.65
C LEU A 194 1.45 14.60 9.22
N SER A 195 0.17 14.20 9.28
CA SER A 195 -0.87 15.03 9.88
C SER A 195 -0.60 15.27 11.36
N LEU A 196 -0.30 14.21 12.11
CA LEU A 196 0.04 14.30 13.55
C LEU A 196 1.32 15.09 13.77
N ALA A 197 2.37 14.84 13.01
CA ALA A 197 3.64 15.58 13.10
C ALA A 197 3.43 17.08 12.87
N THR A 198 2.62 17.46 11.88
CA THR A 198 2.31 18.88 11.63
C THR A 198 1.68 19.55 12.85
N GLN A 199 0.78 18.84 13.57
CA GLN A 199 0.14 19.36 14.79
C GLN A 199 1.16 19.48 15.93
N ILE A 200 1.98 18.46 16.15
CA ILE A 200 3.01 18.45 17.19
C ILE A 200 4.04 19.58 16.95
N PHE A 201 4.49 19.75 15.70
CA PHE A 201 5.41 20.81 15.36
C PHE A 201 4.79 22.20 15.53
N ALA A 202 3.52 22.37 15.20
CA ALA A 202 2.82 23.63 15.46
C ALA A 202 2.75 23.92 16.96
N LEU A 203 2.43 22.92 17.78
CA LEU A 203 2.47 23.03 19.24
C LEU A 203 3.87 23.39 19.75
N SER A 204 4.91 22.77 19.21
CA SER A 204 6.31 23.06 19.54
C SER A 204 6.70 24.52 19.23
N VAL A 205 6.17 25.11 18.16
CA VAL A 205 6.36 26.55 17.83
C VAL A 205 5.78 27.43 18.94
N ASP A 206 4.57 27.10 19.42
CA ASP A 206 3.92 27.84 20.50
C ASP A 206 4.60 27.64 21.85
N ALA A 207 4.94 26.40 22.19
CA ALA A 207 5.64 26.06 23.45
C ALA A 207 7.01 26.75 23.57
N TYR A 208 7.75 26.85 22.47
CA TYR A 208 9.03 27.58 22.42
C TYR A 208 8.86 29.09 22.39
N ALA A 209 7.64 29.60 22.24
CA ALA A 209 7.36 31.00 21.95
C ALA A 209 8.11 31.55 20.72
N ALA A 210 8.29 30.71 19.68
CA ALA A 210 9.01 31.08 18.47
C ALA A 210 8.25 32.15 17.67
N PRO A 211 8.93 33.11 17.01
CA PRO A 211 8.29 34.08 16.11
C PRO A 211 7.49 33.39 15.01
N LEU A 212 6.31 33.93 14.68
CA LEU A 212 5.45 33.40 13.60
C LEU A 212 5.81 33.98 12.21
N THR A 213 6.78 34.89 12.12
CA THR A 213 7.21 35.50 10.87
C THR A 213 7.65 34.51 9.79
N PRO A 214 8.34 33.38 10.12
CA PRO A 214 8.68 32.36 9.10
C PRO A 214 7.47 31.68 8.47
N TYR A 215 6.30 31.83 9.07
CA TYR A 215 5.05 31.23 8.59
C TYR A 215 4.08 32.25 7.99
N SER A 216 4.56 33.45 7.62
CA SER A 216 3.72 34.53 7.06
C SER A 216 3.03 34.10 5.76
N ALA A 217 1.78 34.57 5.56
CA ALA A 217 1.02 34.33 4.33
C ALA A 217 1.76 34.84 3.08
N SER A 218 2.53 35.92 3.23
CA SER A 218 3.30 36.51 2.13
C SER A 218 4.37 35.57 1.58
N LEU A 219 4.84 34.60 2.40
CA LEU A 219 5.85 33.63 1.99
C LEU A 219 5.31 32.53 1.09
N VAL A 220 3.99 32.28 1.07
CA VAL A 220 3.37 31.24 0.24
C VAL A 220 3.69 31.41 -1.25
N ARG A 221 3.77 32.65 -1.73
CA ARG A 221 4.12 32.94 -3.14
C ARG A 221 5.59 32.67 -3.48
N TYR A 222 6.46 32.65 -2.46
CA TYR A 222 7.91 32.41 -2.62
C TYR A 222 8.32 30.97 -2.33
N ALA A 223 7.42 30.15 -1.80
CA ALA A 223 7.71 28.73 -1.56
C ALA A 223 8.05 28.03 -2.88
N ARG A 224 9.02 27.11 -2.80
CA ARG A 224 9.66 26.50 -3.99
C ARG A 224 8.74 25.54 -4.74
N ASN A 225 7.93 24.76 -4.03
CA ASN A 225 7.06 23.76 -4.64
C ASN A 225 5.64 23.78 -4.03
N PRO A 226 4.66 23.11 -4.65
CA PRO A 226 3.28 23.08 -4.17
C PRO A 226 3.11 22.40 -2.81
N HIS A 227 3.96 21.45 -2.47
CA HIS A 227 3.90 20.70 -1.20
C HIS A 227 4.40 21.56 -0.05
N GLU A 228 5.47 22.34 -0.24
CA GLU A 228 5.93 23.37 0.71
C GLU A 228 4.84 24.43 0.95
N LYS A 229 4.16 24.88 -0.13
CA LYS A 229 3.01 25.78 0.00
C LYS A 229 1.88 25.17 0.83
N ARG A 230 1.61 23.89 0.66
CA ARG A 230 0.60 23.17 1.44
C ARG A 230 1.01 23.06 2.91
N ALA A 231 2.24 22.65 3.18
CA ALA A 231 2.77 22.57 4.54
C ALA A 231 2.69 23.92 5.26
N LEU A 232 3.08 25.01 4.59
CA LEU A 232 2.96 26.36 5.14
C LEU A 232 1.52 26.77 5.44
N ARG A 233 0.56 26.44 4.55
CA ARG A 233 -0.87 26.69 4.81
C ARG A 233 -1.39 25.88 5.99
N ASN A 234 -0.99 24.62 6.12
CA ASN A 234 -1.39 23.74 7.21
C ASN A 234 -0.87 24.25 8.56
N LEU A 235 0.41 24.62 8.64
CA LEU A 235 0.97 25.24 9.84
C LEU A 235 0.22 26.53 10.22
N ARG A 236 -0.05 27.40 9.24
CA ARG A 236 -0.81 28.64 9.46
C ARG A 236 -2.23 28.39 9.94
N TRP A 237 -2.84 27.29 9.56
CA TRP A 237 -4.17 26.94 10.07
C TRP A 237 -4.12 26.67 11.57
N TRP A 238 -3.09 25.99 12.06
CA TRP A 238 -2.86 25.74 13.48
C TRP A 238 -2.53 27.00 14.26
N PHE A 239 -1.88 27.99 13.65
CA PHE A 239 -1.52 29.25 14.28
C PHE A 239 -2.63 30.31 14.32
N LYS A 240 -3.84 30.02 13.83
CA LYS A 240 -4.95 31.00 13.81
C LYS A 240 -5.32 31.56 15.19
N THR A 241 -5.16 30.76 16.24
CA THR A 241 -5.47 31.10 17.61
C THR A 241 -4.23 31.38 18.45
N SER A 242 -3.05 31.27 17.87
CA SER A 242 -1.79 31.49 18.58
C SER A 242 -1.58 32.98 18.86
N SER A 243 -1.12 33.31 20.09
CA SER A 243 -0.77 34.68 20.45
C SER A 243 0.45 35.17 19.69
N HIS A 244 0.42 36.42 19.24
CA HIS A 244 1.59 37.11 18.69
C HIS A 244 2.41 37.82 19.77
N HIS A 245 1.86 38.00 20.98
CA HIS A 245 2.52 38.66 22.11
C HIS A 245 3.31 37.65 22.93
N GLY A 246 4.37 38.13 23.58
CA GLY A 246 5.20 37.31 24.47
C GLY A 246 6.13 36.33 23.76
N ARG A 247 6.26 36.40 22.42
CA ARG A 247 7.20 35.58 21.66
C ARG A 247 8.61 36.14 21.70
N ILE A 248 9.59 35.27 21.47
CA ILE A 248 11.00 35.66 21.39
C ILE A 248 11.15 36.77 20.35
N ALA A 249 11.79 37.89 20.72
CA ALA A 249 11.85 39.08 19.89
C ALA A 249 12.71 38.91 18.62
N HIS A 250 13.65 37.98 18.65
CA HIS A 250 14.61 37.72 17.57
C HIS A 250 14.23 36.49 16.75
N GLN A 251 15.13 36.12 15.91
CA GLN A 251 15.02 35.01 15.00
C GLN A 251 14.96 33.67 15.76
N ALA A 252 13.98 32.82 15.45
CA ALA A 252 13.91 31.46 15.97
C ALA A 252 15.13 30.62 15.54
N PRO A 253 15.49 29.57 16.28
CA PRO A 253 16.47 28.60 15.84
C PRO A 253 16.14 28.02 14.46
N VAL A 254 17.14 27.56 13.74
CA VAL A 254 17.01 27.08 12.34
C VAL A 254 15.90 26.04 12.21
N SER A 255 15.83 25.06 13.12
CA SER A 255 14.86 23.95 13.08
C SER A 255 13.39 24.42 13.03
N TRP A 256 13.04 25.52 13.66
CA TRP A 256 11.69 26.10 13.55
C TRP A 256 11.48 26.83 12.22
N ARG A 257 12.52 27.48 11.70
CA ARG A 257 12.40 28.27 10.47
C ARG A 257 12.29 27.42 9.20
N ILE A 258 12.97 26.26 9.17
CA ILE A 258 12.97 25.34 8.03
C ILE A 258 11.76 24.38 8.02
N LEU A 259 10.95 24.41 9.07
CA LEU A 259 9.82 23.49 9.24
C LEU A 259 8.87 23.40 8.01
N PRO A 260 8.49 24.50 7.34
CA PRO A 260 7.66 24.40 6.14
C PRO A 260 8.32 23.63 4.99
N ALA A 261 9.63 23.77 4.82
CA ALA A 261 10.37 23.08 3.77
C ALA A 261 10.50 21.58 4.04
N VAL A 262 10.82 21.19 5.29
CA VAL A 262 10.93 19.78 5.68
C VAL A 262 9.58 19.09 5.60
N LEU A 263 8.51 19.67 6.18
CA LEU A 263 7.15 19.12 6.07
C LEU A 263 6.67 19.07 4.62
N GLY A 264 7.08 20.04 3.79
CA GLY A 264 6.77 20.05 2.36
C GLY A 264 7.43 18.89 1.61
N ALA A 265 8.67 18.54 1.95
CA ALA A 265 9.37 17.40 1.36
C ALA A 265 8.71 16.07 1.77
N VAL A 266 8.27 15.92 3.02
CA VAL A 266 7.50 14.75 3.47
C VAL A 266 6.15 14.67 2.75
N GLU A 267 5.45 15.81 2.62
CA GLU A 267 4.16 15.88 1.91
C GLU A 267 4.30 15.44 0.45
N GLU A 268 5.41 15.80 -0.21
CA GLU A 268 5.71 15.39 -1.59
C GLU A 268 5.89 13.87 -1.69
N ALA A 269 6.73 13.28 -0.85
CA ALA A 269 6.94 11.83 -0.83
C ALA A 269 5.64 11.06 -0.54
N VAL A 270 4.85 11.52 0.42
CA VAL A 270 3.56 10.91 0.74
C VAL A 270 2.59 11.02 -0.43
N ALA A 271 2.51 12.17 -1.11
CA ALA A 271 1.63 12.35 -2.26
C ALA A 271 2.03 11.44 -3.43
N ILE A 272 3.32 11.31 -3.72
CA ILE A 272 3.85 10.40 -4.74
C ILE A 272 3.51 8.94 -4.39
N ALA A 273 3.67 8.56 -3.12
CA ALA A 273 3.35 7.21 -2.68
C ALA A 273 1.84 6.91 -2.76
N GLU A 274 0.97 7.86 -2.42
CA GLU A 274 -0.50 7.73 -2.56
C GLU A 274 -0.92 7.57 -4.02
N GLU A 275 -0.32 8.34 -4.93
CA GLU A 275 -0.56 8.23 -6.38
C GLU A 275 -0.09 6.87 -6.90
N THR A 276 1.15 6.49 -6.60
CA THR A 276 1.75 5.21 -7.01
C THR A 276 0.95 4.03 -6.46
N ALA A 277 0.52 4.10 -5.20
CA ALA A 277 -0.31 3.09 -4.56
C ALA A 277 -1.68 2.95 -5.25
N SER A 278 -2.32 4.06 -5.58
CA SER A 278 -3.62 4.08 -6.26
C SER A 278 -3.54 3.45 -7.66
N ILE A 279 -2.50 3.77 -8.42
CA ILE A 279 -2.22 3.19 -9.74
C ILE A 279 -1.95 1.69 -9.59
N SER A 280 -1.07 1.31 -8.67
CA SER A 280 -0.68 -0.08 -8.43
C SER A 280 -1.89 -0.94 -8.01
N LEU A 281 -2.71 -0.43 -7.11
CA LEU A 281 -3.88 -1.12 -6.57
C LEU A 281 -4.94 -1.43 -7.63
N SER A 282 -5.13 -0.53 -8.61
CA SER A 282 -6.11 -0.68 -9.69
C SER A 282 -5.54 -1.33 -10.96
N SER A 283 -4.26 -1.70 -10.97
CA SER A 283 -3.58 -2.29 -12.13
C SER A 283 -3.85 -3.80 -12.27
N VAL A 284 -3.79 -4.31 -13.51
CA VAL A 284 -3.74 -5.75 -13.78
C VAL A 284 -2.29 -6.20 -13.78
N THR A 285 -1.95 -7.12 -12.87
CA THR A 285 -0.57 -7.53 -12.63
C THR A 285 -0.32 -9.03 -12.83
N ASP A 286 -1.30 -9.75 -13.37
CA ASP A 286 -1.21 -11.19 -13.62
C ASP A 286 -0.15 -11.56 -14.69
N ASN A 287 0.35 -12.77 -14.60
CA ASN A 287 1.14 -13.42 -15.64
C ASN A 287 0.73 -14.90 -15.77
N PRO A 288 0.14 -15.29 -16.90
CA PRO A 288 -0.23 -14.48 -18.06
C PRO A 288 -1.52 -13.65 -17.79
N VAL A 289 -1.59 -12.49 -18.40
CA VAL A 289 -2.82 -11.70 -18.44
C VAL A 289 -3.69 -12.14 -19.62
N TYR A 290 -5.00 -12.19 -19.40
CA TYR A 290 -5.94 -12.39 -20.50
C TYR A 290 -6.49 -11.04 -20.97
N ILE A 291 -6.16 -10.71 -22.23
CA ILE A 291 -6.70 -9.54 -22.92
C ILE A 291 -8.10 -9.89 -23.39
N LEU A 292 -9.07 -9.09 -22.97
CA LEU A 292 -10.48 -9.34 -23.25
C LEU A 292 -10.78 -9.24 -24.76
N PRO A 293 -11.83 -9.94 -25.25
CA PRO A 293 -12.24 -9.88 -26.63
C PRO A 293 -12.48 -8.46 -27.12
N THR A 294 -12.06 -8.21 -28.34
CA THR A 294 -12.33 -6.98 -29.11
C THR A 294 -12.94 -7.33 -30.46
N GLN A 295 -13.33 -6.33 -31.23
CA GLN A 295 -13.84 -6.55 -32.59
C GLN A 295 -12.77 -7.19 -33.52
N SER A 296 -11.49 -6.81 -33.34
CA SER A 296 -10.38 -7.37 -34.12
C SER A 296 -9.86 -8.71 -33.60
N GLU A 297 -10.08 -8.99 -32.29
CA GLU A 297 -9.68 -10.23 -31.62
C GLU A 297 -10.87 -10.83 -30.87
N PRO A 298 -11.80 -11.51 -31.57
CA PRO A 298 -13.08 -11.94 -30.97
C PRO A 298 -12.96 -12.94 -29.83
N LEU A 299 -11.86 -13.67 -29.76
CA LEU A 299 -11.56 -14.59 -28.65
C LEU A 299 -10.65 -13.97 -27.59
N GLY A 300 -10.15 -12.73 -27.79
CA GLY A 300 -9.09 -12.18 -26.97
C GLY A 300 -7.80 -12.96 -27.11
N ARG A 301 -6.85 -12.77 -26.19
CA ARG A 301 -5.59 -13.53 -26.18
C ARG A 301 -4.93 -13.53 -24.79
N ALA A 302 -4.17 -14.57 -24.49
CA ALA A 302 -3.34 -14.63 -23.29
C ALA A 302 -1.91 -14.16 -23.62
N ILE A 303 -1.39 -13.24 -22.79
CA ILE A 303 -0.06 -12.65 -22.98
C ILE A 303 0.76 -12.86 -21.73
N SER A 304 1.97 -13.40 -21.88
CA SER A 304 2.97 -13.42 -20.81
C SER A 304 3.54 -12.02 -20.61
N THR A 305 3.55 -11.54 -19.36
CA THR A 305 3.94 -10.17 -19.03
C THR A 305 4.92 -10.12 -17.86
N GLY A 306 5.56 -8.95 -17.67
CA GLY A 306 6.33 -8.61 -16.49
C GLY A 306 5.53 -7.80 -15.45
N GLY A 307 4.21 -7.67 -15.61
CA GLY A 307 3.34 -6.88 -14.73
C GLY A 307 3.36 -7.29 -13.25
N TYR A 308 3.85 -8.49 -12.98
CA TYR A 308 4.09 -8.99 -11.63
C TYR A 308 5.24 -8.29 -10.88
N HIS A 309 6.01 -7.45 -11.53
CA HIS A 309 7.10 -6.69 -10.90
C HIS A 309 6.69 -5.23 -10.70
N ASN A 310 6.39 -4.88 -9.44
CA ASN A 310 6.04 -3.52 -9.06
C ASN A 310 7.31 -2.69 -8.78
N ALA A 311 7.96 -2.23 -9.85
CA ALA A 311 9.23 -1.51 -9.77
C ALA A 311 9.14 -0.16 -9.02
N GLN A 312 7.94 0.40 -8.86
CA GLN A 312 7.73 1.70 -8.22
C GLN A 312 7.52 1.60 -6.70
N ALA A 313 7.16 0.41 -6.17
CA ALA A 313 6.78 0.28 -4.77
C ALA A 313 7.95 0.53 -3.82
N ALA A 314 9.07 -0.17 -4.01
CA ALA A 314 10.23 -0.02 -3.12
C ALA A 314 10.81 1.39 -3.14
N PRO A 315 11.10 2.04 -4.30
CA PRO A 315 11.58 3.42 -4.31
C PRO A 315 10.65 4.42 -3.62
N ALA A 316 9.32 4.27 -3.76
CA ALA A 316 8.36 5.16 -3.10
C ALA A 316 8.37 4.97 -1.57
N ILE A 317 8.53 3.74 -1.09
CA ILE A 317 8.66 3.45 0.35
C ILE A 317 9.98 4.00 0.89
N ASP A 318 11.08 3.83 0.16
CA ASP A 318 12.41 4.32 0.56
C ASP A 318 12.46 5.85 0.63
N ASP A 319 11.81 6.57 -0.30
CA ASP A 319 11.74 8.04 -0.26
C ASP A 319 10.94 8.51 0.97
N ILE A 320 9.81 7.86 1.31
CA ILE A 320 9.09 8.14 2.56
C ILE A 320 10.03 7.97 3.77
N ASN A 321 10.74 6.84 3.86
CA ASN A 321 11.65 6.58 4.97
C ASN A 321 12.73 7.65 5.09
N ALA A 322 13.34 8.06 3.98
CA ALA A 322 14.36 9.11 3.96
C ALA A 322 13.82 10.48 4.43
N ARG A 323 12.60 10.86 3.98
CA ARG A 323 11.99 12.13 4.39
C ARG A 323 11.54 12.12 5.85
N PHE A 324 11.01 10.99 6.34
CA PHE A 324 10.67 10.88 7.76
C PHE A 324 11.90 10.84 8.65
N ALA A 325 13.04 10.29 8.22
CA ALA A 325 14.30 10.37 8.97
C ALA A 325 14.76 11.82 9.17
N ASP A 326 14.63 12.67 8.14
CA ASP A 326 14.92 14.12 8.26
C ASP A 326 13.94 14.80 9.22
N LEU A 327 12.65 14.44 9.16
CA LEU A 327 11.63 14.93 10.08
C LEU A 327 11.90 14.51 11.54
N CYS A 328 12.38 13.29 11.78
CA CYS A 328 12.80 12.82 13.11
C CYS A 328 14.00 13.63 13.63
N THR A 329 14.99 13.92 12.77
CA THR A 329 16.11 14.80 13.12
C THR A 329 15.61 16.19 13.54
N LEU A 330 14.58 16.72 12.86
CA LEU A 330 13.99 17.99 13.22
C LEU A 330 13.29 17.93 14.60
N ALA A 331 12.57 16.83 14.87
CA ALA A 331 11.93 16.60 16.16
C ALA A 331 12.94 16.55 17.31
N ASP A 332 14.06 15.84 17.11
CA ASP A 332 15.19 15.81 18.06
C ASP A 332 15.69 17.25 18.38
N ARG A 333 15.93 18.05 17.34
CA ARG A 333 16.40 19.43 17.51
C ARG A 333 15.39 20.31 18.25
N HIS A 334 14.11 20.12 18.03
CA HIS A 334 13.07 20.84 18.78
C HIS A 334 13.09 20.42 20.27
N THR A 335 13.14 19.13 20.55
CA THR A 335 13.21 18.60 21.93
C THR A 335 14.44 19.14 22.66
N MET A 336 15.62 19.05 22.08
CA MET A 336 16.86 19.56 22.68
C MET A 336 16.77 21.05 22.99
N LYS A 337 16.21 21.85 22.09
CA LYS A 337 16.08 23.30 22.29
C LYS A 337 15.02 23.67 23.33
N LEU A 338 13.91 22.93 23.40
CA LEU A 338 12.91 23.13 24.46
C LEU A 338 13.49 22.85 25.85
N HIS A 339 14.32 21.81 26.01
CA HIS A 339 14.97 21.49 27.28
C HIS A 339 16.05 22.49 27.72
N SER A 340 16.69 23.16 26.75
CA SER A 340 17.84 24.08 26.99
C SER A 340 17.52 25.57 26.81
N ALA A 341 16.25 25.93 26.68
CA ALA A 341 15.88 27.33 26.46
C ALA A 341 15.90 28.13 27.74
N ASP A 342 16.64 29.24 27.76
CA ASP A 342 16.79 30.08 28.96
C ASP A 342 15.46 30.70 29.48
N HIS A 343 14.45 30.81 28.63
CA HIS A 343 13.13 31.33 28.95
C HIS A 343 12.10 30.28 29.37
N LEU A 344 12.50 29.01 29.38
CA LEU A 344 11.69 27.89 29.84
C LEU A 344 12.32 27.24 31.10
N PRO A 345 11.54 26.55 31.94
CA PRO A 345 12.10 25.80 33.06
C PRO A 345 13.11 24.76 32.54
N ALA A 346 14.25 24.63 33.19
CA ALA A 346 15.26 23.63 32.87
C ALA A 346 14.63 22.22 32.84
N ASN A 347 14.91 21.45 31.77
CA ASN A 347 14.30 20.15 31.50
C ASN A 347 12.77 20.16 31.48
N LEU A 348 12.14 21.31 31.28
CA LEU A 348 10.69 21.53 31.40
C LEU A 348 10.11 21.03 32.72
N ALA A 349 10.92 21.05 33.79
CA ALA A 349 10.50 20.62 35.08
C ALA A 349 9.58 21.65 35.75
N ASP A 350 8.60 21.20 36.55
CA ASP A 350 7.85 22.09 37.42
C ASP A 350 8.82 22.72 38.46
N PRO A 351 8.95 24.05 38.54
CA PRO A 351 9.81 24.72 39.51
C PRO A 351 9.46 24.38 40.95
N LYS A 352 8.25 23.91 41.24
CA LYS A 352 7.76 23.48 42.58
C LYS A 352 7.78 21.96 42.77
N GLY A 353 8.16 21.18 41.72
CA GLY A 353 8.20 19.73 41.71
C GLY A 353 9.55 19.17 42.14
N ASP A 354 9.78 17.91 41.79
CA ASP A 354 10.99 17.14 42.10
C ASP A 354 12.20 17.49 41.20
N GLY A 355 12.03 18.36 40.25
CA GLY A 355 13.09 18.85 39.33
C GLY A 355 13.46 17.94 38.19
N TRP A 356 12.84 16.77 38.04
CA TRP A 356 13.20 15.81 36.97
C TRP A 356 12.65 16.19 35.58
N GLY A 357 11.45 16.74 35.51
CA GLY A 357 10.83 17.15 34.27
C GLY A 357 10.86 16.08 33.17
N THR A 358 11.03 16.51 31.91
CA THR A 358 11.07 15.63 30.74
C THR A 358 12.49 15.35 30.20
N GLY A 359 13.53 15.71 31.00
CA GLY A 359 14.93 15.55 30.55
C GLY A 359 15.33 14.14 30.17
N LEU A 360 14.68 13.12 30.73
CA LEU A 360 14.92 11.72 30.36
C LEU A 360 14.43 11.36 28.95
N LEU A 361 13.48 12.11 28.36
CA LEU A 361 12.97 11.83 27.01
C LEU A 361 14.02 12.04 25.95
N SER A 362 15.06 12.87 26.19
CA SER A 362 16.17 13.05 25.24
C SER A 362 17.04 11.80 25.04
N PHE A 363 16.91 10.80 25.91
CA PHE A 363 17.58 9.51 25.76
C PHE A 363 16.77 8.47 24.99
N LEU A 364 15.51 8.78 24.66
CA LEU A 364 14.58 7.88 23.97
C LEU A 364 14.45 8.17 22.46
N GLN A 365 15.16 9.17 21.99
CA GLN A 365 15.18 9.59 20.57
C GLN A 365 16.38 8.97 19.79
#